data_29a0d3f04a22074b88800605aa6c87d7
#
_entry.id   29a0d3f04a22074b88800605aa6c87d7
#
_cell.length_a   1.000
_cell.length_b   1.000
_cell.length_c   1.000
_cell.angle_alpha   90.00
_cell.angle_beta   90.00
_cell.angle_gamma   90.00
#
_symmetry.space_group_name_H-M   'P 1'
#
loop_
_entity.id
_entity.type
_entity.pdbx_description
1 polymer ?
#
loop_
_entity_poly.entity_id
_entity_poly.type
_entity_poly.pdbx_seq_one_letter_code
_entity_poly.pdbx_strand_id
1 'polypeptide(L)'
;TRFIATQEANADSEYKKMLEESAAADIVYSSLFTGVLGNYLKPSIKNAGLDPDNLPDADKSAMNFGSGGNTDSKAWKDIWGSGQGIGGIKDSPSVSDLVGRIKNEYEQAFAEFKSKIES
;
A
#
# COMPACT_ATOMS: atom_id res chain seq x y z
N THR A 1 -3.92 -4.25 2.46
CA THR A 1 -3.08 -4.29 1.25
C THR A 1 -3.26 -5.59 0.48
N ARG A 2 -3.14 -6.75 1.12
CA ARG A 2 -3.23 -8.05 0.42
C ARG A 2 -4.56 -8.26 -0.30
N PHE A 3 -5.68 -7.80 0.24
CA PHE A 3 -6.99 -7.95 -0.41
C PHE A 3 -7.18 -7.02 -1.61
N ILE A 4 -6.42 -5.93 -1.69
CA ILE A 4 -6.40 -5.08 -2.89
C ILE A 4 -5.80 -5.86 -4.07
N ALA A 5 -4.77 -6.65 -3.81
CA ALA A 5 -4.12 -7.50 -4.80
C ALA A 5 -4.86 -8.84 -4.93
N THR A 6 -6.12 -8.78 -5.30
CA THR A 6 -6.96 -9.95 -5.59
C THR A 6 -7.71 -9.76 -6.89
N GLN A 7 -8.14 -10.85 -7.50
CA GLN A 7 -8.89 -10.80 -8.76
C GLN A 7 -10.22 -10.06 -8.61
N GLU A 8 -10.89 -10.21 -7.48
CA GLU A 8 -12.21 -9.64 -7.23
C GLU A 8 -12.18 -8.17 -6.81
N ALA A 9 -11.03 -7.67 -6.32
CA ALA A 9 -10.92 -6.28 -5.91
C ALA A 9 -11.12 -5.33 -7.09
N ASN A 10 -11.90 -4.28 -6.87
CA ASN A 10 -12.18 -3.28 -7.90
C ASN A 10 -11.08 -2.21 -7.97
N ALA A 11 -9.84 -2.60 -7.75
CA ALA A 11 -8.68 -1.73 -7.86
C ALA A 11 -8.15 -1.75 -9.30
N ASP A 12 -7.48 -0.66 -9.69
CA ASP A 12 -6.83 -0.56 -10.98
C ASP A 12 -5.81 -1.69 -11.17
N SER A 13 -5.72 -2.25 -12.37
CA SER A 13 -4.79 -3.33 -12.67
C SER A 13 -3.33 -2.90 -12.46
N GLU A 14 -3.00 -1.66 -12.74
CA GLU A 14 -1.66 -1.12 -12.51
C GLU A 14 -1.35 -1.00 -11.01
N TYR A 15 -2.35 -0.68 -10.20
CA TYR A 15 -2.21 -0.68 -8.74
C TYR A 15 -1.86 -2.08 -8.23
N LYS A 16 -2.60 -3.09 -8.67
CA LYS A 16 -2.33 -4.49 -8.29
C LYS A 16 -0.93 -4.92 -8.71
N LYS A 17 -0.53 -4.57 -9.94
CA LYS A 17 0.81 -4.87 -10.46
C LYS A 17 1.89 -4.18 -9.62
N MET A 18 1.69 -2.91 -9.27
CA MET A 18 2.64 -2.18 -8.43
C MET A 18 2.79 -2.81 -7.05
N LEU A 19 1.69 -3.31 -6.48
CA LEU A 19 1.75 -4.05 -5.20
C LEU A 19 2.58 -5.32 -5.32
N GLU A 20 2.47 -6.03 -6.44
CA GLU A 20 3.24 -7.25 -6.69
C GLU A 20 4.74 -6.97 -6.85
N GLU A 21 5.10 -5.83 -7.42
CA GLU A 21 6.47 -5.47 -7.77
C GLU A 21 7.20 -4.67 -6.70
N SER A 22 6.49 -4.17 -5.68
CA SER A 22 7.05 -3.28 -4.66
C SER A 22 7.45 -4.03 -3.40
N ALA A 23 8.35 -3.43 -2.63
CA ALA A 23 8.82 -3.95 -1.35
C ALA A 23 8.63 -2.87 -0.27
N ALA A 24 8.87 -3.23 0.99
CA ALA A 24 8.71 -2.29 2.11
C ALA A 24 9.55 -1.02 1.95
N ALA A 25 10.71 -1.10 1.26
CA ALA A 25 11.55 0.06 0.96
C ALA A 25 10.89 1.04 -0.01
N ASP A 26 9.85 0.62 -0.73
CA ASP A 26 9.09 1.45 -1.66
C ASP A 26 7.93 2.19 -0.99
N ILE A 27 7.79 2.09 0.33
CA ILE A 27 6.77 2.79 1.10
C ILE A 27 7.36 4.10 1.61
N VAL A 28 6.63 5.20 1.41
CA VAL A 28 6.96 6.50 1.99
C VAL A 28 5.86 6.91 2.97
N TYR A 29 6.29 7.43 4.11
CA TYR A 29 5.37 7.92 5.16
C TYR A 29 5.32 9.45 5.06
N SER A 30 4.16 9.97 4.70
CA SER A 30 4.01 11.41 4.42
C SER A 30 2.61 11.91 4.75
N SER A 31 2.53 13.17 5.14
CA SER A 31 1.26 13.87 5.35
C SER A 31 0.87 14.76 4.16
N LEU A 32 1.69 14.79 3.11
CA LEU A 32 1.53 15.74 1.99
C LEU A 32 0.17 15.63 1.30
N PHE A 33 -0.34 14.40 1.12
CA PHE A 33 -1.49 14.17 0.25
C PHE A 33 -2.84 14.39 0.93
N THR A 34 -2.92 14.17 2.23
CA THR A 34 -4.19 14.23 2.97
C THR A 34 -4.13 15.14 4.19
N GLY A 35 -2.96 15.63 4.57
CA GLY A 35 -2.76 16.35 5.82
C GLY A 35 -2.61 15.43 7.04
N VAL A 36 -2.80 14.13 6.84
CA VAL A 36 -2.61 13.11 7.86
C VAL A 36 -1.54 12.15 7.39
N LEU A 37 -0.65 11.74 8.30
CA LEU A 37 0.43 10.81 7.97
C LEU A 37 -0.14 9.48 7.48
N GLY A 38 0.36 9.04 6.34
CA GLY A 38 -0.06 7.78 5.72
C GLY A 38 1.08 7.15 4.94
N ASN A 39 0.93 5.88 4.61
CA ASN A 39 1.90 5.10 3.86
C ASN A 39 1.51 5.06 2.38
N TYR A 40 2.41 5.46 1.50
CA TYR A 40 2.17 5.54 0.06
C TYR A 40 3.26 4.84 -0.73
N LEU A 41 2.92 4.37 -1.93
CA LEU A 41 3.86 3.70 -2.82
C LEU A 41 4.71 4.72 -3.59
N LYS A 42 6.02 4.65 -3.43
CA LYS A 42 6.97 5.54 -4.14
C LYS A 42 6.78 5.53 -5.67
N PRO A 43 6.60 4.37 -6.32
CA PRO A 43 6.37 4.37 -7.78
C PRO A 43 5.14 5.16 -8.20
N SER A 44 4.05 5.15 -7.43
CA SER A 44 2.85 5.93 -7.75
C SER A 44 3.09 7.43 -7.59
N ILE A 45 3.90 7.83 -6.62
CA ILE A 45 4.29 9.22 -6.41
C ILE A 45 5.14 9.71 -7.59
N LYS A 46 6.10 8.89 -8.04
CA LYS A 46 6.91 9.21 -9.22
C LYS A 46 6.05 9.36 -10.48
N ASN A 47 5.11 8.47 -10.69
CA ASN A 47 4.21 8.53 -11.84
C ASN A 47 3.34 9.78 -11.83
N ALA A 48 3.05 10.34 -10.65
CA ALA A 48 2.32 11.58 -10.50
C ALA A 48 3.19 12.84 -10.71
N GLY A 49 4.49 12.67 -10.96
CA GLY A 49 5.42 13.77 -11.23
C GLY A 49 6.10 14.34 -9.99
N LEU A 50 5.99 13.69 -8.84
CA LEU A 50 6.60 14.12 -7.59
C LEU A 50 7.83 13.30 -7.27
N ASP A 51 8.75 13.86 -6.46
CA ASP A 51 9.92 13.15 -5.97
C ASP A 51 9.60 12.52 -4.60
N PRO A 52 9.49 11.19 -4.49
CA PRO A 52 9.14 10.54 -3.23
C PRO A 52 10.21 10.69 -2.14
N ASP A 53 11.45 11.01 -2.50
CA ASP A 53 12.54 11.22 -1.53
C ASP A 53 12.63 12.65 -1.02
N ASN A 54 11.89 13.58 -1.64
CA ASN A 54 11.92 15.01 -1.34
C ASN A 54 10.52 15.59 -1.21
N LEU A 55 9.65 14.91 -0.49
CA LEU A 55 8.29 15.40 -0.26
C LEU A 55 8.27 16.42 0.88
N PRO A 56 7.71 17.61 0.66
CA PRO A 56 7.50 18.57 1.75
C PRO A 56 6.44 18.06 2.71
N ASP A 57 6.50 18.51 3.96
CA ASP A 57 5.42 18.28 4.92
C ASP A 57 4.16 19.03 4.47
N ALA A 58 3.00 18.46 4.76
CA ALA A 58 1.75 19.16 4.47
C ALA A 58 1.64 20.41 5.34
N ASP A 59 1.50 21.55 4.69
CA ASP A 59 1.13 22.79 5.37
C ASP A 59 -0.39 22.86 5.41
N LYS A 60 -0.96 22.67 6.59
CA LYS A 60 -2.41 22.70 6.78
C LYS A 60 -3.02 24.06 6.40
N SER A 61 -2.25 25.14 6.47
CA SER A 61 -2.69 26.46 6.05
C SER A 61 -2.74 26.61 4.54
N ALA A 62 -1.92 25.85 3.81
CA ALA A 62 -1.90 25.82 2.36
C ALA A 62 -2.85 24.78 1.76
N MET A 63 -3.39 23.89 2.60
CA MET A 63 -4.39 22.92 2.17
C MET A 63 -5.74 23.57 2.02
N ASN A 64 -6.05 23.95 0.81
CA ASN A 64 -7.31 24.61 0.51
C ASN A 64 -8.36 23.56 0.13
N PHE A 65 -9.08 23.08 1.13
CA PHE A 65 -10.10 22.06 0.95
C PHE A 65 -11.26 22.47 0.05
N GLY A 66 -11.41 23.78 -0.24
CA GLY A 66 -12.51 24.29 -1.06
C GLY A 66 -12.18 24.56 -2.51
N SER A 67 -10.90 24.82 -2.83
CA SER A 67 -10.49 25.21 -4.19
C SER A 67 -9.46 24.27 -4.81
N GLY A 68 -8.93 23.34 -4.04
CA GLY A 68 -7.93 22.37 -4.50
C GLY A 68 -8.51 21.07 -5.02
N GLY A 69 -9.80 21.01 -5.33
CA GLY A 69 -10.50 19.77 -5.65
C GLY A 69 -9.86 18.95 -6.78
N ASN A 70 -9.21 19.59 -7.74
CA ASN A 70 -8.54 18.89 -8.84
C ASN A 70 -7.24 18.23 -8.40
N THR A 71 -6.48 18.86 -7.48
CA THR A 71 -5.22 18.31 -7.00
C THR A 71 -5.47 17.15 -6.03
N ASP A 72 -6.42 17.31 -5.11
CA ASP A 72 -6.75 16.28 -4.13
C ASP A 72 -7.41 15.07 -4.77
N SER A 73 -8.35 15.27 -5.71
CA SER A 73 -8.98 14.16 -6.42
C SER A 73 -8.01 13.40 -7.30
N LYS A 74 -7.02 14.10 -7.89
CA LYS A 74 -5.96 13.47 -8.66
C LYS A 74 -5.01 12.67 -7.78
N ALA A 75 -4.66 13.20 -6.60
CA ALA A 75 -3.84 12.47 -5.63
C ALA A 75 -4.51 11.17 -5.18
N TRP A 76 -5.79 11.20 -4.89
CA TRP A 76 -6.54 10.00 -4.50
C TRP A 76 -6.62 8.96 -5.62
N LYS A 77 -6.63 9.41 -6.86
CA LYS A 77 -6.73 8.54 -8.02
C LYS A 77 -5.38 7.93 -8.40
N ASP A 78 -4.31 8.71 -8.35
CA ASP A 78 -3.02 8.35 -8.93
C ASP A 78 -1.95 7.99 -7.89
N ILE A 79 -2.13 8.37 -6.63
CA ILE A 79 -1.19 8.07 -5.54
C ILE A 79 -1.81 7.01 -4.64
N TRP A 80 -1.13 5.86 -4.57
CA TRP A 80 -1.69 4.66 -3.96
C TRP A 80 -1.01 4.33 -2.63
N GLY A 81 -1.84 3.91 -1.66
CA GLY A 81 -1.38 3.51 -0.34
C GLY A 81 -1.06 2.03 -0.25
N SER A 82 -0.22 1.69 0.71
CA SER A 82 0.08 0.28 1.01
C SER A 82 0.62 0.15 2.43
N GLY A 83 0.41 -1.03 3.03
CA GLY A 83 1.00 -1.36 4.32
C GLY A 83 2.41 -1.91 4.18
N GLN A 84 3.13 -1.95 5.30
CA GLN A 84 4.52 -2.42 5.35
C GLN A 84 4.67 -3.90 4.99
N GLY A 85 3.60 -4.69 5.07
CA GLY A 85 3.60 -6.10 4.69
C GLY A 85 3.59 -6.36 3.18
N ILE A 86 3.79 -5.34 2.37
CA ILE A 86 3.72 -5.42 0.90
C ILE A 86 4.68 -6.47 0.32
N GLY A 87 5.82 -6.72 0.97
CA GLY A 87 6.79 -7.71 0.50
C GLY A 87 6.25 -9.13 0.39
N GLY A 88 5.13 -9.44 1.06
CA GLY A 88 4.46 -10.72 0.96
C GLY A 88 3.53 -10.87 -0.24
N ILE A 89 3.34 -9.81 -1.02
CA ILE A 89 2.45 -9.83 -2.19
C ILE A 89 3.28 -10.14 -3.43
N LYS A 90 3.04 -11.30 -4.05
CA LYS A 90 3.77 -11.76 -5.22
C LYS A 90 2.88 -11.96 -6.44
N ASP A 91 1.59 -12.02 -6.25
CA ASP A 91 0.59 -12.24 -7.29
C ASP A 91 -0.76 -11.66 -6.86
N SER A 92 -1.75 -11.76 -7.74
CA SER A 92 -3.13 -11.34 -7.47
C SER A 92 -4.05 -12.56 -7.54
N PRO A 93 -4.15 -13.35 -6.46
CA PRO A 93 -4.98 -14.53 -6.43
C PRO A 93 -6.46 -14.18 -6.29
N SER A 94 -7.33 -15.19 -6.40
CA SER A 94 -8.71 -15.05 -5.95
C SER A 94 -8.76 -14.83 -4.44
N VAL A 95 -9.85 -14.23 -3.95
CA VAL A 95 -10.04 -14.06 -2.50
C VAL A 95 -10.05 -15.41 -1.79
N SER A 96 -10.68 -16.42 -2.39
CA SER A 96 -10.71 -17.78 -1.83
C SER A 96 -9.30 -18.35 -1.63
N ASP A 97 -8.45 -18.25 -2.65
CA ASP A 97 -7.07 -18.72 -2.57
C ASP A 97 -6.24 -17.91 -1.56
N LEU A 98 -6.47 -16.60 -1.50
CA LEU A 98 -5.77 -15.74 -0.54
C LEU A 98 -6.13 -16.11 0.89
N VAL A 99 -7.40 -16.31 1.19
CA VAL A 99 -7.86 -16.73 2.52
C VAL A 99 -7.24 -18.07 2.91
N GLY A 100 -7.19 -19.02 1.96
CA GLY A 100 -6.53 -20.31 2.17
C GLY A 100 -5.05 -20.16 2.49
N ARG A 101 -4.34 -19.28 1.79
CA ARG A 101 -2.92 -18.97 2.06
C ARG A 101 -2.73 -18.35 3.44
N ILE A 102 -3.56 -17.38 3.81
CA ILE A 102 -3.50 -16.75 5.13
C ILE A 102 -3.68 -17.78 6.24
N LYS A 103 -4.62 -18.69 6.06
CA LYS A 103 -4.84 -19.79 7.01
C LYS A 103 -3.61 -20.68 7.12
N ASN A 104 -3.03 -21.08 6.00
CA ASN A 104 -1.81 -21.89 5.97
C ASN A 104 -0.62 -21.17 6.61
N GLU A 105 -0.44 -19.90 6.31
CA GLU A 105 0.62 -19.08 6.92
C GLU A 105 0.47 -19.01 8.44
N TYR A 106 -0.76 -18.85 8.91
CA TYR A 106 -1.05 -18.84 10.34
C TYR A 106 -0.69 -20.18 11.00
N GLU A 107 -1.10 -21.28 10.39
CA GLU A 107 -0.83 -22.61 10.90
C GLU A 107 0.67 -22.93 10.92
N GLN A 108 1.39 -22.56 9.86
CA GLN A 108 2.84 -22.73 9.78
C GLN A 108 3.57 -21.89 10.81
N ALA A 109 3.18 -20.62 10.96
CA ALA A 109 3.79 -19.72 11.95
C ALA A 109 3.55 -20.24 13.38
N PHE A 110 2.37 -20.75 13.65
CA PHE A 110 2.04 -21.35 14.93
C PHE A 110 2.91 -22.59 15.20
N ALA A 111 3.04 -23.47 14.20
CA ALA A 111 3.85 -24.69 14.34
C ALA A 111 5.33 -24.35 14.58
N GLU A 112 5.88 -23.38 13.85
CA GLU A 112 7.26 -22.93 14.03
C GLU A 112 7.48 -22.34 15.42
N PHE A 113 6.57 -21.47 15.85
CA PHE A 113 6.64 -20.85 17.18
C PHE A 113 6.57 -21.91 18.28
N LYS A 114 5.64 -22.85 18.14
CA LYS A 114 5.49 -23.96 19.10
C LYS A 114 6.75 -24.81 19.19
N SER A 115 7.36 -25.13 18.05
CA SER A 115 8.59 -25.92 18.03
C SER A 115 9.75 -25.20 18.74
N LYS A 116 9.82 -23.87 18.62
CA LYS A 116 10.86 -23.08 19.30
C LYS A 116 10.66 -23.01 20.82
N ILE A 117 9.42 -23.04 21.28
CA ILE A 117 9.11 -23.06 22.71
C ILE A 117 9.43 -24.45 23.30
N GLU A 118 9.17 -25.53 22.57
CA GLU A 118 9.33 -26.90 23.01
C GLU A 118 10.76 -27.45 22.90
N SER A 119 11.64 -26.73 22.23
CA SER A 119 13.03 -27.15 22.01
C SER A 119 13.94 -26.74 23.17
#